data_1b5790004a41bd2fc868f80ca5556464
#
_entry.id   1b5790004a41bd2fc868f80ca5556464
#
_cell.length_a   1.000
_cell.length_b   1.000
_cell.length_c   1.000
_cell.angle_alpha   90.00
_cell.angle_beta   90.00
_cell.angle_gamma   90.00
#
_symmetry.space_group_name_H-M   'P 1'
#
loop_
_entity.id
_entity.type
_entity.pdbx_description
1 polymer ?
#
loop_
_entity_poly.entity_id
_entity_poly.type
_entity_poly.pdbx_seq_one_letter_code
_entity_poly.pdbx_strand_id
1 'polypeptide(L)'
;MHPLRFNLTNSHNPIRKNRRVPTRRTCIIFTEGETEEGYFKKFKSRCKTVKGGSMLKIVEEAIVQKKNLMRNYDQYWLVVDKDRTSPEHFMFAIQMAEMNGIQVAFSCDSFEIWWLFHFSTINSRVNPMDYEGTIKKYVHDYSFRDKGILQGAKMWLALHSRLDSAISNARKAHSQCKTTNEAYYQSVTTVYQLVDFLNKQRPF
;
A
#
# COMPACT_ATOMS: atom_id res chain seq x y z
N MET A 1 26.16 -58.27 53.30
CA MET A 1 26.67 -57.26 52.36
C MET A 1 25.70 -57.13 51.19
N HIS A 2 24.92 -56.07 51.16
CA HIS A 2 23.97 -55.80 50.03
C HIS A 2 24.55 -54.69 49.18
N PRO A 3 24.60 -54.80 47.85
CA PRO A 3 25.03 -53.75 46.98
C PRO A 3 23.93 -52.72 46.71
N LEU A 4 24.26 -51.45 46.91
CA LEU A 4 23.41 -50.30 46.61
C LEU A 4 23.27 -50.16 45.05
N ARG A 5 22.05 -50.18 44.56
CA ARG A 5 21.72 -49.83 43.16
C ARG A 5 21.52 -48.31 43.06
N PHE A 6 22.41 -47.64 42.31
CA PHE A 6 22.18 -46.26 41.89
C PHE A 6 21.24 -46.22 40.68
N ASN A 7 20.05 -45.66 40.87
CA ASN A 7 19.16 -45.31 39.77
C ASN A 7 19.56 -43.94 39.20
N LEU A 8 20.15 -43.93 38.02
CA LEU A 8 20.35 -42.74 37.23
C LEU A 8 19.07 -42.40 36.50
N THR A 9 18.27 -41.46 37.02
CA THR A 9 17.13 -40.88 36.32
C THR A 9 17.65 -39.89 35.26
N ASN A 10 17.60 -40.30 33.99
CA ASN A 10 17.83 -39.42 32.85
C ASN A 10 16.70 -38.38 32.76
N SER A 11 16.95 -37.17 33.25
CA SER A 11 16.09 -36.04 33.00
C SER A 11 16.29 -35.56 31.58
N HIS A 12 15.46 -36.05 30.67
CA HIS A 12 15.35 -35.46 29.33
C HIS A 12 14.74 -34.08 29.47
N ASN A 13 15.57 -33.07 29.43
CA ASN A 13 15.12 -31.67 29.33
C ASN A 13 14.72 -31.45 27.87
N PRO A 14 13.41 -31.22 27.55
CA PRO A 14 13.01 -30.99 26.18
C PRO A 14 13.57 -29.65 25.73
N ILE A 15 14.46 -29.70 24.73
CA ILE A 15 14.98 -28.50 24.05
C ILE A 15 13.77 -27.67 23.59
N ARG A 16 13.51 -26.58 24.28
CA ARG A 16 12.53 -25.57 23.84
C ARG A 16 12.98 -25.09 22.47
N LYS A 17 12.34 -25.60 21.41
CA LYS A 17 12.45 -25.03 20.08
C LYS A 17 11.96 -23.59 20.18
N ASN A 18 12.89 -22.64 20.21
CA ASN A 18 12.60 -21.22 20.06
C ASN A 18 11.84 -21.03 18.74
N ARG A 19 10.52 -21.01 18.80
CA ARG A 19 9.68 -20.52 17.70
C ARG A 19 10.06 -19.06 17.51
N ARG A 20 10.93 -18.78 16.55
CA ARG A 20 11.16 -17.41 16.10
C ARG A 20 9.80 -16.86 15.66
N VAL A 21 9.23 -15.97 16.47
CA VAL A 21 8.06 -15.19 16.06
C VAL A 21 8.47 -14.45 14.80
N PRO A 22 7.75 -14.57 13.68
CA PRO A 22 8.12 -13.86 12.47
C PRO A 22 8.20 -12.36 12.78
N THR A 23 9.37 -11.78 12.62
CA THR A 23 9.56 -10.35 12.85
C THR A 23 8.76 -9.60 11.79
N ARG A 24 7.83 -8.75 12.21
CA ARG A 24 7.03 -7.92 11.31
C ARG A 24 7.97 -7.07 10.46
N ARG A 25 7.86 -7.19 9.13
CA ARG A 25 8.64 -6.36 8.22
C ARG A 25 8.27 -4.89 8.41
N THR A 26 9.27 -4.05 8.52
CA THR A 26 9.06 -2.60 8.65
C THR A 26 8.94 -1.96 7.28
N CYS A 27 7.99 -1.05 7.11
CA CYS A 27 7.91 -0.24 5.90
C CYS A 27 7.69 1.24 6.24
N ILE A 28 8.09 2.10 5.31
CA ILE A 28 7.70 3.49 5.27
C ILE A 28 6.98 3.75 3.95
N ILE A 29 5.92 4.55 4.01
CA ILE A 29 5.09 4.92 2.88
C ILE A 29 5.22 6.43 2.69
N PHE A 30 5.73 6.83 1.54
CA PHE A 30 5.67 8.21 1.07
C PHE A 30 4.35 8.39 0.33
N THR A 31 3.62 9.45 0.62
CA THR A 31 2.34 9.76 -0.01
C THR A 31 2.37 11.14 -0.62
N GLU A 32 1.76 11.33 -1.77
CA GLU A 32 1.61 12.64 -2.39
C GLU A 32 0.68 13.54 -1.57
N GLY A 33 -0.45 12.99 -1.11
CA GLY A 33 -1.50 13.69 -0.39
C GLY A 33 -1.68 13.24 1.05
N GLU A 34 -2.31 14.08 1.84
CA GLU A 34 -2.67 13.80 3.23
C GLU A 34 -3.83 12.80 3.34
N THR A 35 -4.67 12.68 2.30
CA THR A 35 -5.77 11.71 2.25
C THR A 35 -5.22 10.29 2.24
N GLU A 36 -4.24 10.01 1.38
CA GLU A 36 -3.51 8.74 1.31
C GLU A 36 -2.79 8.47 2.63
N GLU A 37 -2.13 9.48 3.20
CA GLU A 37 -1.46 9.37 4.49
C GLU A 37 -2.44 8.95 5.59
N GLY A 38 -3.60 9.59 5.66
CA GLY A 38 -4.66 9.27 6.63
C GLY A 38 -5.18 7.83 6.48
N TYR A 39 -5.33 7.37 5.24
CA TYR A 39 -5.73 6.01 4.94
C TYR A 39 -4.68 4.98 5.38
N PHE A 40 -3.42 5.16 4.97
CA PHE A 40 -2.35 4.19 5.27
C PHE A 40 -1.92 4.17 6.74
N LYS A 41 -2.05 5.25 7.47
CA LYS A 41 -1.84 5.28 8.94
C LYS A 41 -2.72 4.28 9.69
N LYS A 42 -3.90 3.94 9.15
CA LYS A 42 -4.80 2.94 9.74
C LYS A 42 -4.25 1.51 9.69
N PHE A 43 -3.27 1.24 8.85
CA PHE A 43 -2.52 -0.02 8.86
C PHE A 43 -1.40 -0.06 9.90
N LYS A 44 -1.29 0.94 10.78
CA LYS A 44 -0.19 1.14 11.74
C LYS A 44 1.18 1.23 11.04
N SER A 45 1.18 1.70 9.81
CA SER A 45 2.38 1.92 9.00
C SER A 45 2.93 3.32 9.23
N ARG A 46 4.23 3.49 9.03
CA ARG A 46 4.83 4.81 9.04
C ARG A 46 4.60 5.47 7.69
N CYS A 47 3.97 6.63 7.72
CA CYS A 47 3.68 7.41 6.52
C CYS A 47 4.37 8.77 6.62
N LYS A 48 4.73 9.33 5.47
CA LYS A 48 5.29 10.67 5.34
C LYS A 48 4.82 11.28 4.03
N THR A 49 4.12 12.40 4.11
CA THR A 49 3.74 13.15 2.92
C THR A 49 4.97 13.80 2.29
N VAL A 50 5.12 13.64 0.99
CA VAL A 50 6.12 14.29 0.15
C VAL A 50 5.43 15.30 -0.75
N LYS A 51 6.06 16.44 -0.98
CA LYS A 51 5.47 17.53 -1.77
C LYS A 51 6.24 17.72 -3.07
N GLY A 52 5.52 17.90 -4.16
CA GLY A 52 6.08 18.19 -5.47
C GLY A 52 5.01 18.77 -6.40
N GLY A 53 5.42 19.53 -7.38
CA GLY A 53 4.49 20.07 -8.39
C GLY A 53 4.31 19.15 -9.60
N SER A 54 5.00 17.99 -9.63
CA SER A 54 4.88 16.98 -10.67
C SER A 54 5.31 15.63 -10.11
N MET A 55 4.86 14.53 -10.73
CA MET A 55 5.20 13.18 -10.31
C MET A 55 6.72 12.96 -10.19
N LEU A 56 7.50 13.51 -11.14
CA LEU A 56 8.95 13.39 -11.10
C LEU A 56 9.54 14.05 -9.85
N LYS A 57 9.11 15.28 -9.51
CA LYS A 57 9.56 15.97 -8.30
C LYS A 57 9.13 15.24 -7.01
N ILE A 58 7.98 14.62 -7.01
CA ILE A 58 7.51 13.80 -5.89
C ILE A 58 8.43 12.59 -5.69
N VAL A 59 8.85 11.93 -6.78
CA VAL A 59 9.81 10.81 -6.73
C VAL A 59 11.19 11.30 -6.26
N GLU A 60 11.69 12.41 -6.78
CA GLU A 60 12.96 13.01 -6.33
C GLU A 60 12.94 13.31 -4.83
N GLU A 61 11.87 13.91 -4.35
CA GLU A 61 11.68 14.21 -2.93
C GLU A 61 11.61 12.94 -2.08
N ALA A 62 10.90 11.91 -2.53
CA ALA A 62 10.85 10.63 -1.84
C ALA A 62 12.25 9.98 -1.74
N ILE A 63 13.07 10.07 -2.78
CA ILE A 63 14.46 9.59 -2.78
C ILE A 63 15.31 10.36 -1.76
N VAL A 64 15.19 11.69 -1.73
CA VAL A 64 15.88 12.55 -0.75
C VAL A 64 15.43 12.19 0.67
N GLN A 65 14.13 12.08 0.89
CA GLN A 65 13.59 11.71 2.19
C GLN A 65 14.05 10.33 2.65
N LYS A 66 14.13 9.35 1.73
CA LYS A 66 14.67 8.02 2.02
C LYS A 66 16.11 8.08 2.49
N LYS A 67 16.97 8.86 1.81
CA LYS A 67 18.39 9.03 2.17
C LYS A 67 18.57 9.69 3.55
N ASN A 68 17.65 10.56 3.92
CA ASN A 68 17.69 11.31 5.18
C ASN A 68 17.04 10.57 6.37
N LEU A 69 16.59 9.33 6.19
CA LEU A 69 16.01 8.55 7.28
C LEU A 69 17.11 8.10 8.25
N MET A 70 16.86 8.30 9.55
CA MET A 70 17.78 7.87 10.62
C MET A 70 17.86 6.35 10.80
N ARG A 71 16.93 5.61 10.21
CA ARG A 71 16.88 4.15 10.25
C ARG A 71 16.49 3.56 8.91
N ASN A 72 16.93 2.34 8.64
CA ASN A 72 16.50 1.57 7.49
C ASN A 72 15.14 0.89 7.73
N TYR A 73 14.42 0.68 6.65
CA TYR A 73 13.18 -0.08 6.57
C TYR A 73 13.38 -1.26 5.62
N ASP A 74 12.62 -2.34 5.82
CA ASP A 74 12.66 -3.49 4.93
C ASP A 74 12.04 -3.18 3.57
N GLN A 75 11.08 -2.23 3.55
CA GLN A 75 10.45 -1.77 2.32
C GLN A 75 10.18 -0.26 2.35
N TYR A 76 10.30 0.33 1.17
CA TYR A 76 9.98 1.74 0.89
C TYR A 76 8.93 1.76 -0.20
N TRP A 77 7.85 2.47 0.04
CA TRP A 77 6.75 2.62 -0.90
C TRP A 77 6.49 4.09 -1.18
N LEU A 78 6.10 4.39 -2.41
CA LEU A 78 5.61 5.71 -2.82
C LEU A 78 4.21 5.53 -3.41
N VAL A 79 3.25 6.29 -2.90
CA VAL A 79 1.87 6.34 -3.40
C VAL A 79 1.72 7.62 -4.18
N VAL A 80 1.39 7.52 -5.46
CA VAL A 80 1.26 8.66 -6.39
C VAL A 80 0.09 8.47 -7.33
N ASP A 81 -0.42 9.58 -7.79
CA ASP A 81 -1.42 9.65 -8.84
C ASP A 81 -0.77 9.94 -10.20
N LYS A 82 -1.33 9.36 -11.26
CA LYS A 82 -0.90 9.68 -12.62
C LYS A 82 -1.22 11.11 -13.00
N ASP A 83 -2.38 11.60 -12.56
CA ASP A 83 -2.89 12.93 -12.90
C ASP A 83 -2.73 13.29 -14.39
N ARG A 84 -2.14 14.47 -14.66
CA ARG A 84 -1.84 14.98 -16.01
C ARG A 84 -0.41 14.69 -16.47
N THR A 85 0.31 13.78 -15.78
CA THR A 85 1.67 13.40 -16.16
C THR A 85 1.66 12.72 -17.53
N SER A 86 2.57 13.06 -18.43
CA SER A 86 2.66 12.38 -19.74
C SER A 86 3.13 10.92 -19.58
N PRO A 87 2.84 10.03 -20.56
CA PRO A 87 3.27 8.63 -20.50
C PRO A 87 4.79 8.48 -20.27
N GLU A 88 5.60 9.29 -20.96
CA GLU A 88 7.05 9.24 -20.87
C GLU A 88 7.53 9.64 -19.48
N HIS A 89 7.01 10.74 -18.92
CA HIS A 89 7.35 11.18 -17.57
C HIS A 89 6.84 10.21 -16.50
N PHE A 90 5.66 9.62 -16.69
CA PHE A 90 5.11 8.61 -15.81
C PHE A 90 6.02 7.38 -15.73
N MET A 91 6.40 6.82 -16.90
CA MET A 91 7.28 5.66 -16.97
C MET A 91 8.65 5.96 -16.38
N PHE A 92 9.23 7.11 -16.72
CA PHE A 92 10.53 7.53 -16.21
C PHE A 92 10.53 7.70 -14.69
N ALA A 93 9.49 8.33 -14.14
CA ALA A 93 9.35 8.53 -12.69
C ALA A 93 9.25 7.19 -11.94
N ILE A 94 8.45 6.22 -12.44
CA ILE A 94 8.36 4.88 -11.85
C ILE A 94 9.74 4.21 -11.88
N GLN A 95 10.39 4.16 -13.02
CA GLN A 95 11.72 3.55 -13.17
C GLN A 95 12.74 4.18 -12.22
N MET A 96 12.74 5.51 -12.11
CA MET A 96 13.65 6.22 -11.20
C MET A 96 13.41 5.86 -9.73
N ALA A 97 12.16 5.73 -9.30
CA ALA A 97 11.83 5.29 -7.94
C ALA A 97 12.33 3.85 -7.68
N GLU A 98 12.03 2.93 -8.60
CA GLU A 98 12.42 1.52 -8.50
C GLU A 98 13.95 1.33 -8.47
N MET A 99 14.70 2.04 -9.32
CA MET A 99 16.17 2.05 -9.32
C MET A 99 16.76 2.55 -7.98
N ASN A 100 16.02 3.36 -7.25
CA ASN A 100 16.39 3.82 -5.90
C ASN A 100 15.79 2.95 -4.78
N GLY A 101 15.25 1.77 -5.11
CA GLY A 101 14.69 0.83 -4.16
C GLY A 101 13.43 1.34 -3.45
N ILE A 102 12.60 2.10 -4.16
CA ILE A 102 11.28 2.55 -3.72
C ILE A 102 10.25 1.92 -4.64
N GLN A 103 9.35 1.10 -4.08
CA GLN A 103 8.24 0.51 -4.81
C GLN A 103 7.16 1.57 -5.05
N VAL A 104 6.53 1.55 -6.22
CA VAL A 104 5.52 2.55 -6.58
C VAL A 104 4.12 1.93 -6.58
N ALA A 105 3.25 2.49 -5.77
CA ALA A 105 1.82 2.21 -5.77
C ALA A 105 1.11 3.38 -6.49
N PHE A 106 0.90 3.24 -7.78
CA PHE A 106 0.28 4.29 -8.58
C PHE A 106 -1.21 4.07 -8.78
N SER A 107 -1.94 5.15 -9.02
CA SER A 107 -3.32 5.15 -9.49
C SER A 107 -3.43 5.88 -10.82
N CYS A 108 -4.07 5.27 -11.80
CA CYS A 108 -4.41 5.91 -13.06
C CYS A 108 -5.76 6.60 -12.90
N ASP A 109 -5.63 7.75 -13.02
CA ASP A 109 -5.92 9.14 -12.89
C ASP A 109 -5.73 9.64 -11.43
N SER A 110 -6.46 9.09 -10.42
CA SER A 110 -6.36 9.53 -9.03
C SER A 110 -6.59 8.38 -8.04
N PHE A 111 -6.24 8.61 -6.78
CA PHE A 111 -6.33 7.61 -5.70
C PHE A 111 -7.77 7.11 -5.47
N GLU A 112 -8.78 7.89 -5.85
CA GLU A 112 -10.18 7.53 -5.72
C GLU A 112 -10.55 6.28 -6.52
N ILE A 113 -9.82 5.92 -7.57
CA ILE A 113 -10.03 4.65 -8.26
C ILE A 113 -9.87 3.44 -7.31
N TRP A 114 -9.01 3.55 -6.29
CA TRP A 114 -8.86 2.56 -5.25
C TRP A 114 -10.16 2.38 -4.44
N TRP A 115 -10.88 3.47 -4.14
CA TRP A 115 -12.18 3.39 -3.46
C TRP A 115 -13.21 2.61 -4.28
N LEU A 116 -13.24 2.81 -5.59
CA LEU A 116 -14.20 2.14 -6.47
C LEU A 116 -13.98 0.63 -6.52
N PHE A 117 -12.73 0.16 -6.45
CA PHE A 117 -12.41 -1.27 -6.44
C PHE A 117 -12.95 -2.02 -5.21
N HIS A 118 -13.33 -1.33 -4.13
CA HIS A 118 -14.00 -1.95 -2.98
C HIS A 118 -15.42 -2.44 -3.32
N PHE A 119 -16.01 -1.93 -4.38
CA PHE A 119 -17.41 -2.20 -4.73
C PHE A 119 -17.59 -3.00 -6.01
N SER A 120 -16.70 -2.84 -6.97
CA SER A 120 -16.84 -3.48 -8.28
C SER A 120 -15.51 -3.73 -8.98
N THR A 121 -15.52 -4.70 -9.90
CA THR A 121 -14.45 -4.85 -10.89
C THR A 121 -14.64 -3.78 -11.97
N ILE A 122 -13.57 -3.07 -12.31
CA ILE A 122 -13.55 -2.06 -13.37
C ILE A 122 -12.86 -2.69 -14.57
N ASN A 123 -13.62 -2.91 -15.66
CA ASN A 123 -13.14 -3.58 -16.87
C ASN A 123 -12.94 -2.63 -18.05
N SER A 124 -13.24 -1.36 -17.88
CA SER A 124 -13.09 -0.32 -18.90
C SER A 124 -12.69 1.00 -18.25
N ARG A 125 -12.22 1.93 -19.10
CA ARG A 125 -11.86 3.26 -18.59
C ARG A 125 -13.09 3.96 -18.04
N VAL A 126 -12.99 4.44 -16.80
CA VAL A 126 -13.99 5.26 -16.11
C VAL A 126 -13.52 6.72 -16.14
N ASN A 127 -14.43 7.63 -16.43
CA ASN A 127 -14.09 9.05 -16.38
C ASN A 127 -13.89 9.47 -14.90
N PRO A 128 -12.75 10.09 -14.54
CA PRO A 128 -12.50 10.57 -13.17
C PRO A 128 -13.57 11.51 -12.63
N MET A 129 -14.27 12.26 -13.50
CA MET A 129 -15.38 13.13 -13.08
C MET A 129 -16.58 12.35 -12.50
N ASP A 130 -16.69 11.06 -12.82
CA ASP A 130 -17.78 10.20 -12.33
C ASP A 130 -17.44 9.50 -11.00
N TYR A 131 -16.18 9.60 -10.51
CA TYR A 131 -15.74 8.90 -9.31
C TYR A 131 -16.54 9.34 -8.07
N GLU A 132 -16.70 10.65 -7.85
CA GLU A 132 -17.43 11.14 -6.69
C GLU A 132 -18.89 10.64 -6.66
N GLY A 133 -19.58 10.75 -7.79
CA GLY A 133 -20.97 10.28 -7.91
C GLY A 133 -21.10 8.77 -7.70
N THR A 134 -20.12 8.00 -8.15
CA THR A 134 -20.10 6.55 -7.96
C THR A 134 -19.79 6.16 -6.53
N ILE A 135 -18.81 6.80 -5.88
CA ILE A 135 -18.45 6.56 -4.48
C ILE A 135 -19.63 6.93 -3.56
N LYS A 136 -20.33 8.03 -3.83
CA LYS A 136 -21.51 8.46 -3.03
C LYS A 136 -22.65 7.45 -2.99
N LYS A 137 -22.77 6.56 -3.96
CA LYS A 137 -23.76 5.46 -3.93
C LYS A 137 -23.53 4.51 -2.75
N TYR A 138 -22.30 4.47 -2.23
CA TYR A 138 -21.89 3.54 -1.17
C TYR A 138 -21.45 4.27 0.10
N VAL A 139 -20.89 5.47 -0.04
CA VAL A 139 -20.42 6.33 1.05
C VAL A 139 -21.12 7.70 0.85
N HIS A 140 -22.35 7.82 1.35
CA HIS A 140 -23.27 8.94 1.04
C HIS A 140 -22.68 10.32 1.34
N ASP A 141 -21.89 10.45 2.38
CA ASP A 141 -21.28 11.70 2.83
C ASP A 141 -19.86 11.92 2.26
N TYR A 142 -19.46 11.16 1.23
CA TYR A 142 -18.18 11.37 0.53
C TYR A 142 -18.22 12.65 -0.30
N SER A 143 -17.13 13.41 -0.31
CA SER A 143 -16.94 14.55 -1.20
C SER A 143 -15.47 14.71 -1.58
N PHE A 144 -15.19 15.02 -2.84
CA PHE A 144 -13.86 15.43 -3.31
C PHE A 144 -13.34 16.72 -2.66
N ARG A 145 -14.22 17.52 -2.07
CA ARG A 145 -13.83 18.73 -1.32
C ARG A 145 -13.23 18.39 0.03
N ASP A 146 -13.62 17.26 0.61
CA ASP A 146 -13.09 16.78 1.87
C ASP A 146 -11.75 16.11 1.59
N LYS A 147 -10.68 16.75 2.04
CA LYS A 147 -9.31 16.26 1.86
C LYS A 147 -8.60 16.15 3.20
N GLY A 148 -7.44 15.52 3.19
CA GLY A 148 -6.56 15.44 4.33
C GLY A 148 -6.71 14.14 5.14
N ILE A 149 -5.95 14.08 6.23
CA ILE A 149 -5.78 12.88 7.07
C ILE A 149 -7.12 12.32 7.58
N LEU A 150 -8.05 13.21 7.97
CA LEU A 150 -9.35 12.79 8.50
C LEU A 150 -10.19 12.11 7.42
N GLN A 151 -10.18 12.63 6.18
CA GLN A 151 -10.91 12.00 5.08
C GLN A 151 -10.34 10.62 4.74
N GLY A 152 -9.03 10.48 4.66
CA GLY A 152 -8.42 9.16 4.44
C GLY A 152 -8.76 8.17 5.54
N ALA A 153 -8.74 8.60 6.80
CA ALA A 153 -9.13 7.78 7.92
C ALA A 153 -10.61 7.36 7.89
N LYS A 154 -11.51 8.29 7.50
CA LYS A 154 -12.95 8.04 7.32
C LYS A 154 -13.19 7.01 6.22
N MET A 155 -12.54 7.19 5.07
CA MET A 155 -12.65 6.24 3.95
C MET A 155 -12.14 4.85 4.35
N TRP A 156 -11.04 4.76 5.08
CA TRP A 156 -10.59 3.45 5.58
C TRP A 156 -11.66 2.78 6.47
N LEU A 157 -12.28 3.51 7.40
CA LEU A 157 -13.33 2.98 8.28
C LEU A 157 -14.54 2.48 7.48
N ALA A 158 -14.93 3.20 6.43
CA ALA A 158 -16.06 2.83 5.57
C ALA A 158 -15.77 1.60 4.69
N LEU A 159 -14.51 1.38 4.32
CA LEU A 159 -14.12 0.46 3.25
C LEU A 159 -13.34 -0.78 3.73
N HIS A 160 -12.75 -0.77 4.93
CA HIS A 160 -11.79 -1.80 5.38
C HIS A 160 -12.37 -3.22 5.42
N SER A 161 -13.67 -3.39 5.63
CA SER A 161 -14.34 -4.69 5.58
C SER A 161 -14.39 -5.31 4.17
N ARG A 162 -14.09 -4.52 3.13
CA ARG A 162 -14.09 -4.92 1.72
C ARG A 162 -12.68 -4.97 1.11
N LEU A 163 -11.62 -4.95 1.93
CA LEU A 163 -10.23 -4.92 1.45
C LEU A 163 -9.90 -6.09 0.54
N ASP A 164 -10.33 -7.30 0.87
CA ASP A 164 -10.06 -8.49 0.05
C ASP A 164 -10.73 -8.38 -1.32
N SER A 165 -11.96 -7.85 -1.36
CA SER A 165 -12.66 -7.57 -2.63
C SER A 165 -11.91 -6.52 -3.43
N ALA A 166 -11.46 -5.43 -2.80
CA ALA A 166 -10.70 -4.38 -3.47
C ALA A 166 -9.38 -4.90 -4.06
N ILE A 167 -8.62 -5.68 -3.28
CA ILE A 167 -7.37 -6.31 -3.72
C ILE A 167 -7.63 -7.22 -4.93
N SER A 168 -8.67 -8.06 -4.86
CA SER A 168 -9.03 -8.99 -5.94
C SER A 168 -9.44 -8.24 -7.21
N ASN A 169 -10.31 -7.24 -7.08
CA ASN A 169 -10.84 -6.46 -8.20
C ASN A 169 -9.73 -5.64 -8.89
N ALA A 170 -8.90 -4.94 -8.12
CA ALA A 170 -7.80 -4.14 -8.66
C ALA A 170 -6.72 -5.02 -9.32
N ARG A 171 -6.40 -6.17 -8.70
CA ARG A 171 -5.47 -7.15 -9.28
C ARG A 171 -5.98 -7.67 -10.62
N LYS A 172 -7.27 -8.01 -10.71
CA LYS A 172 -7.90 -8.48 -11.95
C LYS A 172 -7.83 -7.41 -13.04
N ALA A 173 -8.18 -6.17 -12.73
CA ALA A 173 -8.10 -5.06 -13.69
C ALA A 173 -6.65 -4.84 -14.16
N HIS A 174 -5.69 -4.78 -13.24
CA HIS A 174 -4.28 -4.57 -13.56
C HIS A 174 -3.70 -5.75 -14.38
N SER A 175 -4.10 -6.99 -14.11
CA SER A 175 -3.62 -8.18 -14.85
C SER A 175 -4.04 -8.23 -16.31
N GLN A 176 -4.99 -7.40 -16.72
CA GLN A 176 -5.37 -7.24 -18.12
C GLN A 176 -4.37 -6.35 -18.90
N CYS A 177 -3.54 -5.60 -18.21
CA CYS A 177 -2.48 -4.78 -18.77
C CYS A 177 -1.18 -5.59 -18.82
N LYS A 178 -0.58 -5.73 -20.00
CA LYS A 178 0.70 -6.47 -20.17
C LYS A 178 1.90 -5.66 -19.73
N THR A 179 1.79 -4.34 -19.76
CA THR A 179 2.87 -3.41 -19.41
C THR A 179 2.33 -2.24 -18.59
N THR A 180 3.24 -1.55 -17.87
CA THR A 180 2.91 -0.31 -17.17
C THR A 180 2.43 0.77 -18.13
N ASN A 181 2.94 0.79 -19.38
CA ASN A 181 2.48 1.72 -20.41
C ASN A 181 1.01 1.45 -20.80
N GLU A 182 0.59 0.19 -20.92
CA GLU A 182 -0.83 -0.13 -21.13
C GLU A 182 -1.69 0.29 -19.93
N ALA A 183 -1.21 0.03 -18.71
CA ALA A 183 -1.87 0.43 -17.47
C ALA A 183 -2.12 1.95 -17.40
N TYR A 184 -1.20 2.75 -17.94
CA TYR A 184 -1.32 4.22 -17.99
C TYR A 184 -2.63 4.68 -18.64
N TYR A 185 -3.13 3.97 -19.65
CA TYR A 185 -4.34 4.33 -20.40
C TYR A 185 -5.63 3.71 -19.85
N GLN A 186 -5.54 2.92 -18.78
CA GLN A 186 -6.69 2.23 -18.18
C GLN A 186 -7.03 2.79 -16.80
N SER A 187 -8.23 2.48 -16.31
CA SER A 187 -8.64 2.77 -14.94
C SER A 187 -8.16 1.68 -14.01
N VAL A 188 -6.87 1.71 -13.65
CA VAL A 188 -6.21 0.71 -12.81
C VAL A 188 -5.42 1.38 -11.68
N THR A 189 -5.11 0.60 -10.66
CA THR A 189 -4.21 1.01 -9.59
C THR A 189 -3.35 -0.16 -9.14
N THR A 190 -2.11 0.12 -8.73
CA THR A 190 -1.23 -0.86 -8.07
C THR A 190 -1.23 -0.71 -6.55
N VAL A 191 -2.05 0.16 -5.99
CA VAL A 191 -2.25 0.33 -4.53
C VAL A 191 -2.58 -1.00 -3.86
N TYR A 192 -3.27 -1.92 -4.55
CA TYR A 192 -3.57 -3.25 -4.02
C TYR A 192 -2.32 -4.04 -3.61
N GLN A 193 -1.17 -3.83 -4.25
CA GLN A 193 0.08 -4.53 -3.90
C GLN A 193 0.58 -4.08 -2.51
N LEU A 194 0.57 -2.77 -2.27
CA LEU A 194 0.90 -2.21 -0.97
C LEU A 194 -0.10 -2.66 0.11
N VAL A 195 -1.40 -2.60 -0.19
CA VAL A 195 -2.45 -2.99 0.77
C VAL A 195 -2.38 -4.49 1.10
N ASP A 196 -2.17 -5.36 0.11
CA ASP A 196 -1.98 -6.80 0.31
C ASP A 196 -0.75 -7.08 1.20
N PHE A 197 0.37 -6.38 0.95
CA PHE A 197 1.55 -6.44 1.81
C PHE A 197 1.23 -6.03 3.25
N LEU A 198 0.58 -4.89 3.45
CA LEU A 198 0.23 -4.37 4.78
C LEU A 198 -0.77 -5.27 5.51
N ASN A 199 -1.74 -5.82 4.79
CA ASN A 199 -2.76 -6.71 5.36
C ASN A 199 -2.13 -8.00 5.89
N LYS A 200 -1.18 -8.58 5.16
CA LYS A 200 -0.41 -9.76 5.59
C LYS A 200 0.50 -9.52 6.80
N GLN A 201 0.82 -8.26 7.11
CA GLN A 201 1.63 -7.90 8.28
C GLN A 201 0.80 -7.68 9.55
N ARG A 202 -0.54 -7.73 9.47
CA ARG A 202 -1.39 -7.59 10.65
C ARG A 202 -1.28 -8.85 11.51
N PRO A 203 -1.02 -8.77 12.81
CA PRO A 203 -1.26 -9.89 13.71
C PRO A 203 -2.78 -10.15 13.74
N PHE A 204 -3.16 -11.39 13.63
CA PHE A 204 -4.51 -11.84 13.92
C PHE A 204 -4.88 -11.56 15.36
#